data_2ba15bb1d912681f081999ff22b1d271
#
_entry.id   2ba15bb1d912681f081999ff22b1d271
#
_cell.length_a   1.000
_cell.length_b   1.000
_cell.length_c   1.000
_cell.angle_alpha   90.00
_cell.angle_beta   90.00
_cell.angle_gamma   90.00
#
_symmetry.space_group_name_H-M   'P 1'
#
loop_
_entity.id
_entity.type
_entity.pdbx_description
1 polymer ?
#
loop_
_entity_poly.entity_id
_entity_poly.type
_entity_poly.pdbx_seq_one_letter_code
_entity_poly.pdbx_strand_id
1 'polypeptide(L)'
;LHALYLPILRDCYNLKIYLDMDEGLRRYLKLKRDIEQRGYSMQQVLSNFKKREVDSERFIRPQKEFADLIISLRPVHRLLLEDIDIKQVPRLKLEVKTRHALNERALNRVLVGVCGLHVDIEVSDGGGEVRITIEGETSAADIEMASIILCPNLMEFLDLKPKWEDGVIGLMQLITISHISQVLTKRFIQ
;
A
#
# COMPACT_ATOMS: atom_id res chain seq x y z
N LEU A 1 12.70 7.58 -9.27
CA LEU A 1 12.36 7.02 -10.59
C LEU A 1 10.86 7.13 -10.80
N HIS A 2 10.45 7.63 -11.96
CA HIS A 2 9.05 7.87 -12.30
C HIS A 2 8.62 6.82 -13.34
N ALA A 3 8.58 5.56 -12.89
CA ALA A 3 8.38 4.40 -13.77
C ALA A 3 7.08 4.46 -14.58
N LEU A 4 6.02 5.02 -14.00
CA LEU A 4 4.72 5.12 -14.69
C LEU A 4 4.50 6.48 -15.38
N TYR A 5 5.48 7.39 -15.34
CA TYR A 5 5.35 8.71 -15.95
C TYR A 5 5.44 8.63 -17.48
N LEU A 6 6.42 7.89 -18.00
CA LEU A 6 6.64 7.76 -19.44
C LEU A 6 5.76 6.65 -20.04
N PRO A 7 4.98 6.94 -21.11
CA PRO A 7 4.13 5.94 -21.76
C PRO A 7 4.89 4.68 -22.16
N ILE A 8 6.04 4.84 -22.80
CA ILE A 8 6.87 3.71 -23.26
C ILE A 8 7.29 2.76 -22.13
N LEU A 9 7.52 3.29 -20.92
CA LEU A 9 7.84 2.43 -19.76
C LEU A 9 6.60 1.73 -19.24
N ARG A 10 5.43 2.38 -19.26
CA ARG A 10 4.16 1.76 -18.82
C ARG A 10 3.83 0.52 -19.64
N ASP A 11 4.12 0.55 -20.92
CA ASP A 11 3.84 -0.57 -21.85
C ASP A 11 4.77 -1.76 -21.63
N CYS A 12 5.92 -1.54 -20.97
CA CYS A 12 6.85 -2.62 -20.59
C CYS A 12 6.42 -3.41 -19.35
N TYR A 13 5.48 -2.88 -18.55
CA TYR A 13 5.09 -3.51 -17.30
C TYR A 13 3.78 -4.27 -17.43
N ASN A 14 3.80 -5.52 -17.02
CA ASN A 14 2.63 -6.38 -16.95
C ASN A 14 1.72 -6.09 -15.76
N LEU A 15 2.28 -5.52 -14.71
CA LEU A 15 1.61 -5.15 -13.48
C LEU A 15 2.18 -3.84 -12.95
N LYS A 16 1.31 -2.92 -12.57
CA LYS A 16 1.66 -1.58 -12.11
C LYS A 16 1.09 -1.36 -10.73
N ILE A 17 1.95 -1.21 -9.74
CA ILE A 17 1.58 -0.97 -8.35
C ILE A 17 2.02 0.43 -7.95
N TYR A 18 1.12 1.21 -7.38
CA TYR A 18 1.39 2.53 -6.86
C TYR A 18 1.24 2.54 -5.33
N LEU A 19 2.32 2.90 -4.64
CA LEU A 19 2.28 3.15 -3.21
C LEU A 19 1.91 4.61 -2.97
N ASP A 20 0.75 4.82 -2.40
CA ASP A 20 0.26 6.14 -1.98
C ASP A 20 0.44 6.31 -0.46
N MET A 21 0.49 7.54 -0.01
CA MET A 21 0.59 7.85 1.41
C MET A 21 -0.12 9.17 1.68
N ASP A 22 -0.86 9.21 2.79
CA ASP A 22 -1.42 10.46 3.29
C ASP A 22 -0.34 11.52 3.45
N GLU A 23 -0.62 12.77 3.05
CA GLU A 23 0.35 13.84 3.04
C GLU A 23 0.84 14.21 4.46
N GLY A 24 -0.05 14.19 5.45
CA GLY A 24 0.32 14.39 6.85
C GLY A 24 1.23 13.28 7.35
N LEU A 25 0.91 12.02 7.04
CA LEU A 25 1.74 10.87 7.37
C LEU A 25 3.11 10.93 6.67
N ARG A 26 3.14 11.29 5.40
CA ARG A 26 4.40 11.46 4.63
C ARG A 26 5.31 12.50 5.27
N ARG A 27 4.73 13.63 5.70
CA ARG A 27 5.47 14.69 6.39
C ARG A 27 5.97 14.23 7.76
N TYR A 28 5.11 13.57 8.54
CA TYR A 28 5.48 13.01 9.83
C TYR A 28 6.67 12.04 9.70
N LEU A 29 6.58 11.03 8.82
CA LEU A 29 7.64 10.04 8.65
C LEU A 29 8.95 10.67 8.17
N LYS A 30 8.87 11.67 7.31
CA LYS A 30 10.07 12.37 6.83
C LYS A 30 10.67 13.27 7.91
N LEU A 31 9.85 14.00 8.66
CA LEU A 31 10.32 14.80 9.79
C LEU A 31 11.05 13.91 10.79
N LYS A 32 10.41 12.81 11.20
CA LYS A 32 10.99 11.83 12.12
C LYS A 32 12.35 11.34 11.62
N ARG A 33 12.42 10.83 10.42
CA ARG A 33 13.66 10.31 9.82
C ARG A 33 14.75 11.39 9.70
N ASP A 34 14.41 12.54 9.13
CA ASP A 34 15.40 13.56 8.78
C ASP A 34 15.93 14.29 10.03
N ILE A 35 15.12 14.41 11.09
CA ILE A 35 15.55 14.96 12.38
C ILE A 35 16.35 13.93 13.18
N GLU A 36 15.78 12.73 13.41
CA GLU A 36 16.39 11.73 14.30
C GLU A 36 17.63 11.06 13.70
N GLN A 37 17.62 10.77 12.39
CA GLN A 37 18.69 10.01 11.75
C GLN A 37 19.71 10.88 10.98
N ARG A 38 19.29 12.07 10.52
CA ARG A 38 20.12 12.93 9.67
C ARG A 38 20.49 14.25 10.29
N GLY A 39 19.96 14.57 11.48
CA GLY A 39 20.26 15.79 12.21
C GLY A 39 19.79 17.09 11.55
N TYR A 40 18.82 17.04 10.62
CA TYR A 40 18.28 18.26 10.02
C TYR A 40 17.35 18.98 10.99
N SER A 41 17.31 20.31 10.90
CA SER A 41 16.30 21.10 11.62
C SER A 41 14.91 20.93 10.99
N MET A 42 13.86 21.07 11.79
CA MET A 42 12.47 21.04 11.31
C MET A 42 12.24 22.03 10.16
N GLN A 43 12.79 23.24 10.27
CA GLN A 43 12.65 24.28 9.24
C GLN A 43 13.29 23.87 7.90
N GLN A 44 14.46 23.24 7.93
CA GLN A 44 15.11 22.72 6.72
C GLN A 44 14.26 21.65 6.04
N VAL A 45 13.70 20.69 6.83
CA VAL A 45 12.84 19.64 6.30
C VAL A 45 11.58 20.22 5.67
N LEU A 46 10.89 21.13 6.36
CA LEU A 46 9.67 21.77 5.84
C LEU A 46 9.92 22.61 4.57
N SER A 47 11.05 23.34 4.52
CA SER A 47 11.45 24.08 3.31
C SER A 47 11.67 23.16 2.12
N ASN A 48 12.33 22.01 2.34
CA ASN A 48 12.56 21.01 1.30
C ASN A 48 11.25 20.35 0.83
N PHE A 49 10.26 20.22 1.69
CA PHE A 49 8.93 19.77 1.29
C PHE A 49 8.28 20.73 0.29
N LYS A 50 8.20 22.01 0.66
CA LYS A 50 7.59 23.04 -0.20
C LYS A 50 8.22 23.09 -1.59
N LYS A 51 9.56 22.99 -1.68
CA LYS A 51 10.27 23.01 -2.97
C LYS A 51 9.92 21.81 -3.86
N ARG A 52 9.66 20.64 -3.28
CA ARG A 52 9.39 19.39 -4.02
C ARG A 52 7.91 19.15 -4.29
N GLU A 53 7.02 19.94 -3.69
CA GLU A 53 5.58 19.73 -3.84
C GLU A 53 5.13 19.92 -5.29
N VAL A 54 5.61 20.96 -5.96
CA VAL A 54 5.31 21.23 -7.38
C VAL A 54 5.71 20.06 -8.27
N ASP A 55 6.90 19.48 -8.04
CA ASP A 55 7.36 18.32 -8.80
C ASP A 55 6.53 17.07 -8.49
N SER A 56 6.12 16.90 -7.23
CA SER A 56 5.27 15.80 -6.80
C SER A 56 3.89 15.85 -7.46
N GLU A 57 3.27 17.02 -7.49
CA GLU A 57 1.97 17.23 -8.15
C GLU A 57 2.07 17.01 -9.67
N ARG A 58 3.12 17.50 -10.27
CA ARG A 58 3.29 17.45 -11.73
C ARG A 58 3.71 16.07 -12.24
N PHE A 59 4.59 15.37 -11.53
CA PHE A 59 5.27 14.19 -12.07
C PHE A 59 4.98 12.90 -11.30
N ILE A 60 4.66 12.95 -10.00
CA ILE A 60 4.52 11.75 -9.17
C ILE A 60 3.06 11.36 -9.02
N ARG A 61 2.22 12.26 -8.52
CA ARG A 61 0.82 11.95 -8.22
C ARG A 61 0.00 11.48 -9.43
N PRO A 62 0.18 12.02 -10.65
CA PRO A 62 -0.56 11.56 -11.81
C PRO A 62 -0.27 10.11 -12.21
N GLN A 63 0.87 9.54 -11.79
CA GLN A 63 1.21 8.15 -12.08
C GLN A 63 0.23 7.14 -11.46
N LYS A 64 -0.50 7.55 -10.43
CA LYS A 64 -1.55 6.76 -9.78
C LYS A 64 -2.66 6.32 -10.74
N GLU A 65 -2.98 7.13 -11.75
CA GLU A 65 -4.01 6.84 -12.73
C GLU A 65 -3.69 5.63 -13.62
N PHE A 66 -2.40 5.30 -13.71
CA PHE A 66 -1.90 4.19 -14.54
C PHE A 66 -1.64 2.90 -13.75
N ALA A 67 -1.95 2.91 -12.45
CA ALA A 67 -1.74 1.74 -11.60
C ALA A 67 -2.90 0.75 -11.68
N ASP A 68 -2.58 -0.54 -11.68
CA ASP A 68 -3.54 -1.64 -11.59
C ASP A 68 -3.96 -1.87 -10.13
N LEU A 69 -3.00 -1.65 -9.21
CA LEU A 69 -3.19 -1.72 -7.75
C LEU A 69 -2.62 -0.46 -7.10
N ILE A 70 -3.42 0.18 -6.28
CA ILE A 70 -3.01 1.32 -5.45
C ILE A 70 -3.12 0.89 -3.99
N ILE A 71 -2.01 0.98 -3.28
CA ILE A 71 -1.93 0.71 -1.84
C ILE A 71 -1.66 2.04 -1.15
N SER A 72 -2.58 2.47 -0.28
CA SER A 72 -2.50 3.76 0.40
C SER A 72 -2.38 3.55 1.91
N LEU A 73 -1.32 4.09 2.50
CA LEU A 73 -1.20 4.19 3.96
C LEU A 73 -1.90 5.45 4.45
N ARG A 74 -2.82 5.28 5.41
CA ARG A 74 -3.58 6.36 6.01
C ARG A 74 -3.48 6.30 7.53
N PRO A 75 -3.35 7.43 8.23
CA PRO A 75 -3.54 7.44 9.68
C PRO A 75 -5.02 7.19 10.00
N VAL A 76 -5.29 6.44 11.08
CA VAL A 76 -6.67 6.23 11.57
C VAL A 76 -7.29 7.57 11.96
N HIS A 77 -6.52 8.41 12.64
CA HIS A 77 -6.88 9.78 12.95
C HIS A 77 -6.05 10.75 12.11
N ARG A 78 -6.71 11.78 11.58
CA ARG A 78 -6.03 12.79 10.77
C ARG A 78 -4.88 13.43 11.55
N LEU A 79 -3.68 13.39 10.98
CA LEU A 79 -2.53 14.11 11.52
C LEU A 79 -2.64 15.58 11.12
N LEU A 80 -2.80 16.45 12.10
CA LEU A 80 -2.76 17.89 11.89
C LEU A 80 -1.30 18.31 11.75
N LEU A 81 -1.00 19.04 10.69
CA LEU A 81 0.38 19.47 10.38
C LEU A 81 0.95 20.42 11.43
N GLU A 82 0.07 21.10 12.17
CA GLU A 82 0.40 22.08 13.21
C GLU A 82 0.80 21.42 14.52
N ASP A 83 0.32 20.17 14.75
CA ASP A 83 0.50 19.42 16.00
C ASP A 83 1.26 18.09 15.79
N ILE A 84 2.19 18.06 14.83
CA ILE A 84 2.96 16.84 14.60
C ILE A 84 3.93 16.61 15.76
N ASP A 85 3.55 15.71 16.65
CA ASP A 85 4.45 15.13 17.65
C ASP A 85 5.17 13.91 17.06
N ILE A 86 6.45 14.07 16.74
CA ILE A 86 7.27 13.00 16.16
C ILE A 86 7.53 11.82 17.12
N LYS A 87 7.25 11.99 18.41
CA LYS A 87 7.40 10.93 19.42
C LYS A 87 6.21 9.97 19.43
N GLN A 88 5.04 10.40 18.99
CA GLN A 88 3.87 9.54 18.89
C GLN A 88 3.90 8.74 17.60
N VAL A 89 3.63 7.44 17.68
CA VAL A 89 3.48 6.59 16.52
C VAL A 89 2.01 6.56 16.11
N PRO A 90 1.65 7.09 14.93
CA PRO A 90 0.25 7.10 14.51
C PRO A 90 -0.23 5.68 14.21
N ARG A 91 -1.45 5.36 14.63
CA ARG A 91 -2.14 4.14 14.18
C ARG A 91 -2.49 4.29 12.71
N LEU A 92 -2.19 3.26 11.94
CA LEU A 92 -2.37 3.26 10.49
C LEU A 92 -3.47 2.29 10.07
N LYS A 93 -4.14 2.63 8.99
CA LYS A 93 -5.01 1.75 8.21
C LYS A 93 -4.51 1.66 6.77
N LEU A 94 -4.87 0.58 6.12
CA LEU A 94 -4.52 0.34 4.72
C LEU A 94 -5.77 0.55 3.86
N GLU A 95 -5.67 1.42 2.85
CA GLU A 95 -6.66 1.51 1.77
C GLU A 95 -6.08 0.90 0.51
N VAL A 96 -6.81 -0.01 -0.10
CA VAL A 96 -6.44 -0.67 -1.34
C VAL A 96 -7.46 -0.32 -2.40
N LYS A 97 -7.01 0.08 -3.59
CA LYS A 97 -7.85 0.26 -4.76
C LYS A 97 -7.33 -0.61 -5.90
N THR A 98 -8.22 -1.32 -6.53
CA THR A 98 -7.89 -2.14 -7.70
C THR A 98 -9.01 -2.10 -8.71
N ARG A 99 -8.65 -2.15 -9.99
CA ARG A 99 -9.60 -2.27 -11.10
C ARG A 99 -9.77 -3.71 -11.56
N HIS A 100 -8.85 -4.59 -11.18
CA HIS A 100 -8.83 -5.98 -11.62
C HIS A 100 -8.21 -6.90 -10.57
N ALA A 101 -8.67 -8.15 -10.57
CA ALA A 101 -7.94 -9.29 -10.04
C ALA A 101 -7.74 -9.42 -8.52
N LEU A 102 -8.50 -8.74 -7.66
CA LEU A 102 -8.58 -9.18 -6.27
C LEU A 102 -9.89 -9.95 -6.06
N ASN A 103 -9.80 -11.14 -5.47
CA ASN A 103 -10.97 -11.85 -4.96
C ASN A 103 -11.32 -11.25 -3.60
N GLU A 104 -12.11 -10.17 -3.62
CA GLU A 104 -12.48 -9.39 -2.43
C GLU A 104 -13.21 -10.24 -1.39
N ARG A 105 -14.02 -11.22 -1.83
CA ARG A 105 -14.76 -12.11 -0.92
C ARG A 105 -13.83 -13.05 -0.16
N ALA A 106 -12.86 -13.65 -0.85
CA ALA A 106 -11.87 -14.51 -0.22
C ALA A 106 -10.97 -13.70 0.71
N LEU A 107 -10.52 -12.51 0.24
CA LEU A 107 -9.70 -11.61 1.02
C LEU A 107 -10.40 -11.18 2.31
N ASN A 108 -11.65 -10.70 2.21
CA ASN A 108 -12.45 -10.33 3.39
C ASN A 108 -12.56 -11.47 4.41
N ARG A 109 -12.93 -12.65 3.94
CA ARG A 109 -13.07 -13.83 4.81
C ARG A 109 -11.79 -14.17 5.56
N VAL A 110 -10.65 -14.11 4.87
CA VAL A 110 -9.35 -14.47 5.45
C VAL A 110 -8.85 -13.36 6.39
N LEU A 111 -8.94 -12.10 5.99
CA LEU A 111 -8.49 -10.99 6.85
C LEU A 111 -9.32 -10.87 8.13
N VAL A 112 -10.63 -11.09 8.06
CA VAL A 112 -11.49 -11.09 9.25
C VAL A 112 -11.30 -12.36 10.07
N GLY A 113 -11.34 -13.53 9.44
CA GLY A 113 -11.37 -14.81 10.14
C GLY A 113 -10.02 -15.30 10.66
N VAL A 114 -8.91 -14.96 9.99
CA VAL A 114 -7.55 -15.38 10.37
C VAL A 114 -6.81 -14.27 11.07
N CYS A 115 -6.85 -13.05 10.50
CA CYS A 115 -6.07 -11.93 11.01
C CYS A 115 -6.83 -11.08 12.05
N GLY A 116 -8.14 -11.32 12.26
CA GLY A 116 -8.96 -10.57 13.23
C GLY A 116 -9.13 -9.09 12.89
N LEU A 117 -9.02 -8.72 11.61
CA LEU A 117 -9.04 -7.34 11.15
C LEU A 117 -10.43 -6.85 10.81
N HIS A 118 -10.64 -5.55 10.93
CA HIS A 118 -11.81 -4.89 10.38
C HIS A 118 -11.60 -4.59 8.90
N VAL A 119 -12.55 -5.00 8.06
CA VAL A 119 -12.45 -4.85 6.59
C VAL A 119 -13.74 -4.27 6.05
N ASP A 120 -13.62 -3.16 5.33
CA ASP A 120 -14.69 -2.46 4.64
C ASP A 120 -14.46 -2.54 3.12
N ILE A 121 -15.50 -2.91 2.35
CA ILE A 121 -15.37 -3.07 0.90
C ILE A 121 -16.43 -2.22 0.21
N GLU A 122 -15.97 -1.30 -0.64
CA GLU A 122 -16.81 -0.45 -1.48
C GLU A 122 -16.57 -0.81 -2.96
N VAL A 123 -17.62 -1.09 -3.68
CA VAL A 123 -17.58 -1.33 -5.13
C VAL A 123 -18.20 -0.14 -5.83
N SER A 124 -17.51 0.44 -6.81
CA SER A 124 -18.02 1.58 -7.60
C SER A 124 -19.24 1.18 -8.42
N ASP A 125 -20.18 2.11 -8.62
CA ASP A 125 -21.47 1.89 -9.33
C ASP A 125 -21.33 1.34 -10.76
N GLY A 126 -20.16 1.36 -11.36
CA GLY A 126 -19.88 0.75 -12.67
C GLY A 126 -19.18 -0.61 -12.61
N GLY A 127 -18.95 -1.18 -11.41
CA GLY A 127 -18.27 -2.47 -11.23
C GLY A 127 -16.78 -2.49 -11.62
N GLY A 128 -16.21 -1.33 -11.93
CA GLY A 128 -14.86 -1.22 -12.48
C GLY A 128 -13.74 -0.99 -11.44
N GLU A 129 -14.07 -0.51 -10.26
CA GLU A 129 -13.07 -0.24 -9.19
C GLU A 129 -13.60 -0.78 -7.86
N VAL A 130 -12.74 -1.50 -7.14
CA VAL A 130 -12.99 -1.98 -5.78
C VAL A 130 -12.06 -1.22 -4.84
N ARG A 131 -12.62 -0.69 -3.76
CA ARG A 131 -11.88 -0.09 -2.66
C ARG A 131 -12.05 -0.97 -1.42
N ILE A 132 -10.95 -1.28 -0.76
CA ILE A 132 -10.91 -2.07 0.46
C ILE A 132 -10.19 -1.25 1.52
N THR A 133 -10.83 -1.04 2.66
CA THR A 133 -10.22 -0.41 3.83
C THR A 133 -9.99 -1.49 4.89
N ILE A 134 -8.76 -1.57 5.42
CA ILE A 134 -8.33 -2.58 6.38
C ILE A 134 -7.77 -1.87 7.59
N GLU A 135 -8.31 -2.17 8.77
CA GLU A 135 -7.89 -1.58 10.05
C GLU A 135 -7.72 -2.67 11.12
N GLY A 136 -6.70 -2.54 11.95
CA GLY A 136 -6.39 -3.43 13.05
C GLY A 136 -4.91 -3.83 13.09
N GLU A 137 -4.57 -4.62 14.08
CA GLU A 137 -3.23 -5.17 14.29
C GLU A 137 -3.24 -6.66 13.96
N THR A 138 -2.19 -7.14 13.31
CA THR A 138 -2.03 -8.54 12.94
C THR A 138 -0.56 -8.94 13.05
N SER A 139 -0.30 -10.20 13.32
CA SER A 139 1.06 -10.72 13.43
C SER A 139 1.58 -11.27 12.08
N ALA A 140 2.91 -11.37 11.97
CA ALA A 140 3.55 -12.02 10.83
C ALA A 140 3.08 -13.48 10.66
N ALA A 141 2.77 -14.18 11.76
CA ALA A 141 2.26 -15.55 11.72
C ALA A 141 0.83 -15.63 11.12
N ASP A 142 -0.05 -14.68 11.47
CA ASP A 142 -1.39 -14.60 10.89
C ASP A 142 -1.33 -14.23 9.41
N ILE A 143 -0.42 -13.33 9.03
CA ILE A 143 -0.17 -12.97 7.62
C ILE A 143 0.33 -14.19 6.84
N GLU A 144 1.25 -14.98 7.40
CA GLU A 144 1.73 -16.21 6.78
C GLU A 144 0.58 -17.20 6.57
N MET A 145 -0.24 -17.43 7.59
CA MET A 145 -1.41 -18.29 7.49
C MET A 145 -2.40 -17.79 6.42
N ALA A 146 -2.68 -16.49 6.42
CA ALA A 146 -3.52 -15.86 5.41
C ALA A 146 -2.96 -16.05 4.00
N SER A 147 -1.63 -15.97 3.83
CA SER A 147 -0.97 -16.15 2.53
C SER A 147 -1.12 -17.56 1.98
N ILE A 148 -1.07 -18.58 2.83
CA ILE A 148 -1.28 -20.00 2.43
C ILE A 148 -2.68 -20.19 1.87
N ILE A 149 -3.69 -19.54 2.48
CA ILE A 149 -5.09 -19.67 2.05
C ILE A 149 -5.36 -18.86 0.77
N LEU A 150 -4.83 -17.63 0.68
CA LEU A 150 -5.11 -16.73 -0.44
C LEU A 150 -4.27 -17.02 -1.68
N CYS A 151 -3.08 -17.58 -1.49
CA CYS A 151 -2.09 -17.85 -2.53
C CYS A 151 -1.53 -19.28 -2.38
N PRO A 152 -2.33 -20.34 -2.56
CA PRO A 152 -1.90 -21.72 -2.31
C PRO A 152 -0.70 -22.13 -3.16
N ASN A 153 -0.55 -21.55 -4.35
CA ASN A 153 0.54 -21.84 -5.28
C ASN A 153 1.70 -20.80 -5.17
N LEU A 154 1.82 -20.11 -4.04
CA LEU A 154 2.80 -19.03 -3.89
C LEU A 154 4.23 -19.49 -4.18
N MET A 155 4.60 -20.68 -3.72
CA MET A 155 5.95 -21.23 -3.88
C MET A 155 6.24 -21.70 -5.31
N GLU A 156 5.25 -21.78 -6.20
CA GLU A 156 5.47 -22.02 -7.63
C GLU A 156 5.99 -20.77 -8.36
N PHE A 157 5.76 -19.59 -7.77
CA PHE A 157 6.16 -18.30 -8.34
C PHE A 157 7.36 -17.65 -7.63
N LEU A 158 7.72 -18.14 -6.44
CA LEU A 158 8.80 -17.59 -5.64
C LEU A 158 9.88 -18.63 -5.38
N ASP A 159 11.13 -18.25 -5.65
CA ASP A 159 12.29 -19.10 -5.36
C ASP A 159 12.58 -19.21 -3.86
N LEU A 160 12.12 -18.24 -3.07
CA LEU A 160 12.37 -18.17 -1.63
C LEU A 160 11.06 -17.92 -0.87
N LYS A 161 10.94 -18.53 0.32
CA LYS A 161 9.83 -18.28 1.22
C LYS A 161 9.83 -16.79 1.65
N PRO A 162 8.70 -16.08 1.53
CA PRO A 162 8.61 -14.70 1.99
C PRO A 162 8.88 -14.59 3.49
N LYS A 163 9.60 -13.55 3.88
CA LYS A 163 9.69 -13.13 5.27
C LYS A 163 8.58 -12.13 5.52
N TRP A 164 7.60 -12.53 6.30
CA TRP A 164 6.47 -11.69 6.65
C TRP A 164 6.80 -10.75 7.79
N GLU A 165 6.27 -9.53 7.72
CA GLU A 165 6.38 -8.53 8.78
C GLU A 165 5.04 -8.40 9.52
N ASP A 166 5.06 -7.86 10.75
CA ASP A 166 3.86 -7.59 11.53
C ASP A 166 3.10 -6.37 10.99
N GLY A 167 1.81 -6.28 11.33
CA GLY A 167 0.97 -5.11 11.15
C GLY A 167 0.77 -4.69 9.69
N VAL A 168 0.70 -3.39 9.48
CA VAL A 168 0.39 -2.81 8.16
C VAL A 168 1.40 -3.17 7.07
N ILE A 169 2.66 -3.40 7.41
CA ILE A 169 3.69 -3.79 6.45
C ILE A 169 3.43 -5.21 5.95
N GLY A 170 3.14 -6.15 6.84
CA GLY A 170 2.74 -7.51 6.46
C GLY A 170 1.47 -7.54 5.62
N LEU A 171 0.49 -6.69 5.93
CA LEU A 171 -0.70 -6.52 5.11
C LEU A 171 -0.38 -6.02 3.69
N MET A 172 0.52 -5.05 3.56
CA MET A 172 0.98 -4.59 2.24
C MET A 172 1.66 -5.71 1.44
N GLN A 173 2.50 -6.52 2.10
CA GLN A 173 3.12 -7.69 1.49
C GLN A 173 2.06 -8.68 1.01
N LEU A 174 1.10 -9.06 1.88
CA LEU A 174 0.03 -10.01 1.57
C LEU A 174 -0.83 -9.56 0.38
N ILE A 175 -1.30 -8.31 0.39
CA ILE A 175 -2.11 -7.73 -0.68
C ILE A 175 -1.35 -7.72 -2.00
N THR A 176 -0.08 -7.30 -1.97
CA THR A 176 0.78 -7.26 -3.16
C THR A 176 0.94 -8.64 -3.77
N ILE A 177 1.30 -9.62 -2.95
CA ILE A 177 1.53 -11.00 -3.40
C ILE A 177 0.24 -11.64 -3.88
N SER A 178 -0.88 -11.44 -3.16
CA SER A 178 -2.19 -11.93 -3.57
C SER A 178 -2.61 -11.38 -4.94
N HIS A 179 -2.38 -10.10 -5.18
CA HIS A 179 -2.68 -9.48 -6.47
C HIS A 179 -1.80 -10.05 -7.59
N ILE A 180 -0.49 -10.18 -7.36
CA ILE A 180 0.45 -10.79 -8.33
C ILE A 180 0.02 -12.22 -8.65
N SER A 181 -0.23 -13.05 -7.64
CA SER A 181 -0.66 -14.44 -7.80
C SER A 181 -1.92 -14.56 -8.66
N GLN A 182 -2.92 -13.72 -8.40
CA GLN A 182 -4.18 -13.74 -9.16
C GLN A 182 -4.00 -13.26 -10.61
N VAL A 183 -3.15 -12.28 -10.88
CA VAL A 183 -2.84 -11.82 -12.24
C VAL A 183 -2.12 -12.92 -13.01
N LEU A 184 -1.14 -13.60 -12.39
CA LEU A 184 -0.41 -14.70 -13.02
C LEU A 184 -1.34 -15.87 -13.31
N THR A 185 -2.15 -16.30 -12.34
CA THR A 185 -3.09 -17.43 -12.53
C THR A 185 -4.07 -17.19 -13.68
N LYS A 186 -4.59 -15.96 -13.82
CA LYS A 186 -5.49 -15.62 -14.95
C LYS A 186 -4.82 -15.71 -16.30
N ARG A 187 -3.51 -15.45 -16.39
CA ARG A 187 -2.75 -15.53 -17.65
C ARG A 187 -2.40 -16.94 -18.09
N PHE A 188 -2.25 -17.87 -17.14
CA PHE A 188 -1.94 -19.27 -17.45
C PHE A 188 -3.17 -20.11 -17.82
N ILE A 189 -4.39 -19.58 -17.61
CA ILE A 189 -5.66 -20.27 -17.93
C ILE A 189 -6.22 -19.81 -19.28
N GLN A 190 -5.67 -18.78 -19.89
CA GLN A 190 -5.98 -18.32 -21.25
C GLN A 190 -4.97 -18.89 -22.26
#